data_c03e354edf418a5c049a280882455d85
#
_entry.id   c03e354edf418a5c049a280882455d85
#
_cell.length_a   1.000
_cell.length_b   1.000
_cell.length_c   1.000
_cell.angle_alpha   90.00
_cell.angle_beta   90.00
_cell.angle_gamma   90.00
#
_symmetry.space_group_name_H-M   'P 1'
#
loop_
_entity.id
_entity.type
_entity.pdbx_description
1 polymer ?
#
loop_
_entity_poly.entity_id
_entity_poly.type
_entity_poly.pdbx_seq_one_letter_code
_entity_poly.pdbx_strand_id
1 'polypeptide(L)'
;MKKIIIIDGGPRATFNTASMLKKFAEGASSVSNEIEVKTIRLYALDYKGCMSCMACKIKGKASNVCKFKDALTPILEEIAQADGLVLGSPNYFGEITGQMRAFLERLAFPWLSYNDYSITALKRMPVVLVETQNGGVGGSNCNGYGTMEPCIAKALGQPEKLFANNTYQVKNYDNFELGGFSEEAKRKYREEHWEEDLQKAFDAGKRMAETIIKSR
;
A
#
# COMPACT_ATOMS: atom_id res chain seq x y z
N MET A 1 8.30 -11.25 -18.26
CA MET A 1 7.77 -11.42 -16.90
C MET A 1 6.94 -10.19 -16.55
N LYS A 2 5.82 -10.38 -15.92
CA LYS A 2 4.94 -9.32 -15.39
C LYS A 2 5.33 -9.02 -13.95
N LYS A 3 5.33 -7.76 -13.55
CA LYS A 3 5.86 -7.33 -12.26
C LYS A 3 4.79 -6.71 -11.37
N ILE A 4 4.64 -7.23 -10.15
CA ILE A 4 3.82 -6.65 -9.09
C ILE A 4 4.74 -6.09 -8.01
N ILE A 5 4.60 -4.80 -7.71
CA ILE A 5 5.34 -4.13 -6.64
C ILE A 5 4.44 -4.00 -5.42
N ILE A 6 4.93 -4.47 -4.28
CA ILE A 6 4.27 -4.34 -2.98
C ILE A 6 5.06 -3.34 -2.15
N ILE A 7 4.39 -2.30 -1.67
CA ILE A 7 4.94 -1.29 -0.77
C ILE A 7 4.42 -1.54 0.64
N ASP A 8 5.30 -1.92 1.53
CA ASP A 8 5.01 -2.09 2.96
C ASP A 8 5.35 -0.80 3.72
N GLY A 9 4.32 -0.05 4.09
CA GLY A 9 4.38 1.14 4.94
C GLY A 9 4.24 0.83 6.43
N GLY A 10 4.26 -0.44 6.82
CA GLY A 10 4.24 -0.84 8.23
C GLY A 10 5.63 -0.81 8.87
N PRO A 11 5.75 -0.33 10.12
CA PRO A 11 7.04 -0.29 10.82
C PRO A 11 7.55 -1.69 11.21
N ARG A 12 6.65 -2.65 11.35
CA ARG A 12 6.97 -3.99 11.88
C ARG A 12 7.00 -5.04 10.78
N ALA A 13 8.18 -5.64 10.55
CA ALA A 13 8.46 -6.58 9.46
C ALA A 13 7.64 -7.88 9.46
N THR A 14 7.12 -8.28 10.62
CA THR A 14 6.45 -9.58 10.81
C THR A 14 5.14 -9.44 11.59
N PHE A 15 4.38 -8.39 11.31
CA PHE A 15 3.14 -8.14 12.03
C PHE A 15 1.94 -8.02 11.06
N ASN A 16 0.80 -7.48 11.50
CA ASN A 16 -0.46 -7.57 10.78
C ASN A 16 -0.36 -7.16 9.30
N THR A 17 0.08 -5.93 9.01
CA THR A 17 0.21 -5.43 7.62
C THR A 17 1.15 -6.30 6.80
N ALA A 18 2.34 -6.60 7.33
CA ALA A 18 3.32 -7.44 6.64
C ALA A 18 2.78 -8.87 6.38
N SER A 19 1.97 -9.43 7.31
CA SER A 19 1.34 -10.74 7.13
C SER A 19 0.30 -10.74 5.99
N MET A 20 -0.54 -9.70 5.92
CA MET A 20 -1.49 -9.51 4.83
C MET A 20 -0.78 -9.39 3.48
N LEU A 21 0.27 -8.55 3.42
CA LEU A 21 1.06 -8.34 2.19
C LEU A 21 1.79 -9.62 1.76
N LYS A 22 2.29 -10.41 2.72
CA LYS A 22 2.91 -11.71 2.44
C LYS A 22 1.90 -12.68 1.84
N LYS A 23 0.69 -12.76 2.40
CA LYS A 23 -0.39 -13.62 1.86
C LYS A 23 -0.82 -13.18 0.47
N PHE A 24 -0.90 -11.89 0.23
CA PHE A 24 -1.13 -11.35 -1.12
C PHE A 24 -0.04 -11.83 -2.10
N ALA A 25 1.24 -11.71 -1.72
CA ALA A 25 2.37 -12.13 -2.55
C ALA A 25 2.31 -13.64 -2.86
N GLU A 26 1.99 -14.47 -1.87
CA GLU A 26 1.80 -15.92 -2.04
C GLU A 26 0.69 -16.21 -3.06
N GLY A 27 -0.46 -15.51 -2.96
CA GLY A 27 -1.58 -15.65 -3.89
C GLY A 27 -1.21 -15.24 -5.31
N ALA A 28 -0.54 -14.11 -5.48
CA ALA A 28 -0.11 -13.63 -6.80
C ALA A 28 0.89 -14.58 -7.46
N SER A 29 1.88 -15.04 -6.70
CA SER A 29 2.90 -15.97 -7.20
C SER A 29 2.36 -17.37 -7.51
N SER A 30 1.22 -17.76 -6.94
CA SER A 30 0.61 -19.06 -7.19
C SER A 30 -0.02 -19.22 -8.59
N VAL A 31 -0.23 -18.11 -9.30
CA VAL A 31 -0.94 -18.10 -10.59
C VAL A 31 -0.03 -18.50 -11.75
N SER A 32 1.20 -17.99 -11.78
CA SER A 32 2.14 -18.28 -12.87
C SER A 32 3.56 -17.90 -12.51
N ASN A 33 4.53 -18.66 -13.02
CA ASN A 33 5.95 -18.32 -12.95
C ASN A 33 6.33 -17.07 -13.77
N GLU A 34 5.42 -16.54 -14.58
CA GLU A 34 5.60 -15.28 -15.30
C GLU A 34 5.35 -14.04 -14.42
N ILE A 35 4.85 -14.22 -13.20
CA ILE A 35 4.62 -13.16 -12.22
C ILE A 35 5.82 -13.04 -11.28
N GLU A 36 6.49 -11.90 -11.35
CA GLU A 36 7.48 -11.47 -10.35
C GLU A 36 6.80 -10.60 -9.31
N VAL A 37 6.92 -10.96 -8.04
CA VAL A 37 6.41 -10.14 -6.91
C VAL A 37 7.58 -9.63 -6.10
N LYS A 38 7.68 -8.31 -5.97
CA LYS A 38 8.72 -7.64 -5.19
C LYS A 38 8.12 -6.82 -4.07
N THR A 39 8.53 -7.11 -2.83
CA THR A 39 8.11 -6.34 -1.64
C THR A 39 9.19 -5.36 -1.21
N ILE A 40 8.80 -4.11 -1.00
CA ILE A 40 9.67 -3.01 -0.57
C ILE A 40 9.15 -2.46 0.75
N ARG A 41 9.98 -2.47 1.78
CA ARG A 41 9.65 -1.96 3.10
C ARG A 41 10.12 -0.51 3.24
N LEU A 42 9.19 0.42 3.39
CA LEU A 42 9.51 1.85 3.46
C LEU A 42 10.34 2.21 4.69
N TYR A 43 10.12 1.53 5.83
CA TYR A 43 10.89 1.74 7.06
C TYR A 43 12.35 1.24 6.99
N ALA A 44 12.72 0.56 5.92
CA ALA A 44 14.11 0.16 5.65
C ALA A 44 14.87 1.16 4.75
N LEU A 45 14.20 2.24 4.31
CA LEU A 45 14.76 3.20 3.38
C LEU A 45 14.96 4.56 4.06
N ASP A 46 16.05 5.23 3.70
CA ASP A 46 16.25 6.65 4.03
C ASP A 46 15.78 7.51 2.86
N TYR A 47 14.63 8.17 3.04
CA TYR A 47 14.04 9.06 2.04
C TYR A 47 13.16 10.13 2.69
N LYS A 48 12.83 11.15 1.90
CA LYS A 48 11.94 12.25 2.31
C LYS A 48 10.68 12.29 1.45
N GLY A 49 9.63 12.89 1.98
CA GLY A 49 8.43 13.25 1.24
C GLY A 49 8.72 14.26 0.11
N CYS A 50 7.70 14.73 -0.55
CA CYS A 50 7.85 15.71 -1.61
C CYS A 50 8.41 17.03 -1.07
N MET A 51 9.56 17.45 -1.57
CA MET A 51 10.23 18.69 -1.16
C MET A 51 9.81 19.90 -1.99
N SER A 52 8.78 19.78 -2.82
CA SER A 52 8.30 20.87 -3.69
C SER A 52 9.40 21.50 -4.57
N CYS A 53 10.40 20.74 -4.97
CA CYS A 53 11.52 21.22 -5.79
C CYS A 53 11.13 21.50 -7.25
N MET A 54 9.91 21.15 -7.67
CA MET A 54 9.32 21.34 -8.99
C MET A 54 10.11 20.69 -10.16
N ALA A 55 11.13 19.90 -9.90
CA ALA A 55 11.96 19.28 -10.95
C ALA A 55 11.17 18.37 -11.90
N CYS A 56 10.08 17.74 -11.43
CA CYS A 56 9.15 16.96 -12.27
C CYS A 56 8.20 17.85 -13.12
N LYS A 57 8.22 19.17 -12.96
CA LYS A 57 7.34 20.15 -13.65
C LYS A 57 8.08 21.09 -14.57
N ILE A 58 9.39 20.93 -14.78
CA ILE A 58 10.17 21.81 -15.64
C ILE A 58 9.63 21.77 -17.07
N LYS A 59 9.36 22.96 -17.64
CA LYS A 59 8.85 23.10 -19.02
C LYS A 59 9.77 22.40 -20.03
N GLY A 60 9.20 21.57 -20.87
CA GLY A 60 9.94 20.76 -21.84
C GLY A 60 10.68 19.53 -21.25
N LYS A 61 10.67 19.35 -19.91
CA LYS A 61 11.31 18.23 -19.21
C LYS A 61 10.39 17.61 -18.13
N ALA A 62 9.10 17.89 -18.23
CA ALA A 62 8.11 17.33 -17.30
C ALA A 62 8.19 15.79 -17.24
N SER A 63 7.90 15.22 -16.07
CA SER A 63 8.03 13.79 -15.86
C SER A 63 6.93 13.29 -14.94
N ASN A 64 6.38 12.12 -15.24
CA ASN A 64 5.44 11.42 -14.37
C ASN A 64 6.13 10.63 -13.23
N VAL A 65 7.46 10.74 -13.13
CA VAL A 65 8.26 10.15 -12.06
C VAL A 65 9.04 11.25 -11.34
N CYS A 66 9.11 11.18 -10.02
CA CYS A 66 9.85 12.16 -9.22
C CYS A 66 11.33 12.19 -9.58
N LYS A 67 11.87 13.40 -9.74
CA LYS A 67 13.27 13.64 -10.12
C LYS A 67 14.22 13.86 -8.95
N PHE A 68 13.71 14.00 -7.73
CA PHE A 68 14.55 14.11 -6.54
C PHE A 68 15.27 12.81 -6.26
N LYS A 69 16.58 12.85 -6.05
CA LYS A 69 17.46 11.68 -5.94
C LYS A 69 17.69 11.27 -4.49
N ASP A 70 17.21 10.09 -4.14
CA ASP A 70 17.43 9.40 -2.85
C ASP A 70 17.16 7.89 -3.02
N ALA A 71 17.07 7.16 -1.90
CA ALA A 71 16.80 5.71 -1.91
C ALA A 71 15.45 5.34 -2.56
N LEU A 72 14.50 6.28 -2.65
CA LEU A 72 13.20 6.04 -3.26
C LEU A 72 13.22 6.14 -4.80
N THR A 73 14.20 6.81 -5.38
CA THR A 73 14.28 7.06 -6.83
C THR A 73 14.16 5.78 -7.67
N PRO A 74 15.00 4.75 -7.48
CA PRO A 74 14.93 3.54 -8.30
C PRO A 74 13.60 2.80 -8.13
N ILE A 75 12.99 2.90 -6.95
CA ILE A 75 11.71 2.27 -6.65
C ILE A 75 10.58 2.94 -7.43
N LEU A 76 10.55 4.28 -7.48
CA LEU A 76 9.55 5.03 -8.26
C LEU A 76 9.71 4.79 -9.76
N GLU A 77 10.93 4.66 -10.25
CA GLU A 77 11.21 4.31 -11.64
C GLU A 77 10.72 2.88 -11.97
N GLU A 78 10.90 1.94 -11.05
CA GLU A 78 10.41 0.56 -11.18
C GLU A 78 8.88 0.47 -11.13
N ILE A 79 8.22 1.21 -10.22
CA ILE A 79 6.75 1.28 -10.15
C ILE A 79 6.16 1.84 -11.44
N ALA A 80 6.80 2.83 -12.06
CA ALA A 80 6.32 3.41 -13.31
C ALA A 80 6.25 2.40 -14.47
N GLN A 81 6.99 1.29 -14.39
CA GLN A 81 7.02 0.19 -15.36
C GLN A 81 6.28 -1.06 -14.89
N ALA A 82 5.83 -1.10 -13.65
CA ALA A 82 5.16 -2.26 -13.07
C ALA A 82 3.81 -2.55 -13.73
N ASP A 83 3.32 -3.77 -13.55
CA ASP A 83 2.02 -4.22 -14.06
C ASP A 83 0.95 -4.22 -12.95
N GLY A 84 1.35 -4.16 -11.68
CA GLY A 84 0.45 -4.04 -10.53
C GLY A 84 1.12 -3.39 -9.33
N LEU A 85 0.34 -2.70 -8.51
CA LEU A 85 0.80 -1.99 -7.31
C LEU A 85 -0.04 -2.36 -6.10
N VAL A 86 0.63 -2.69 -5.00
CA VAL A 86 -0.01 -2.95 -3.70
C VAL A 86 0.56 -2.02 -2.67
N LEU A 87 -0.30 -1.35 -1.92
CA LEU A 87 0.07 -0.39 -0.89
C LEU A 87 -0.49 -0.87 0.45
N GLY A 88 0.38 -1.24 1.37
CA GLY A 88 -0.02 -1.71 2.70
C GLY A 88 0.41 -0.77 3.81
N SER A 89 -0.50 -0.37 4.68
CA SER A 89 -0.23 0.48 5.84
C SER A 89 -1.08 0.10 7.05
N PRO A 90 -0.55 0.15 8.26
CA PRO A 90 -1.41 0.25 9.42
C PRO A 90 -2.06 1.64 9.47
N ASN A 91 -3.24 1.71 10.09
CA ASN A 91 -3.94 2.95 10.35
C ASN A 91 -3.40 3.59 11.66
N TYR A 92 -2.97 4.82 11.57
CA TYR A 92 -2.53 5.65 12.69
C TYR A 92 -3.34 6.94 12.71
N PHE A 93 -4.19 7.09 13.72
CA PHE A 93 -5.06 8.27 13.91
C PHE A 93 -6.00 8.56 12.73
N GLY A 94 -6.47 7.52 12.04
CA GLY A 94 -7.37 7.68 10.89
C GLY A 94 -6.65 7.85 9.55
N GLU A 95 -5.32 7.81 9.54
CA GLU A 95 -4.47 7.98 8.36
C GLU A 95 -3.48 6.82 8.21
N ILE A 96 -2.89 6.72 7.03
CA ILE A 96 -1.73 5.87 6.76
C ILE A 96 -0.50 6.36 7.54
N THR A 97 0.51 5.52 7.67
CA THR A 97 1.76 5.93 8.34
C THR A 97 2.41 7.13 7.64
N GLY A 98 3.17 7.93 8.41
CA GLY A 98 3.95 9.06 7.86
C GLY A 98 4.88 8.62 6.73
N GLN A 99 5.48 7.42 6.83
CA GLN A 99 6.33 6.86 5.76
C GLN A 99 5.52 6.58 4.49
N MET A 100 4.36 5.95 4.60
CA MET A 100 3.50 5.71 3.44
C MET A 100 3.02 7.05 2.85
N ARG A 101 2.69 8.03 3.67
CA ARG A 101 2.28 9.35 3.20
C ARG A 101 3.40 10.04 2.42
N ALA A 102 4.62 10.08 2.98
CA ALA A 102 5.80 10.65 2.31
C ALA A 102 6.11 9.96 0.98
N PHE A 103 5.95 8.62 0.93
CA PHE A 103 6.06 7.85 -0.32
C PHE A 103 4.99 8.28 -1.34
N LEU A 104 3.73 8.36 -0.93
CA LEU A 104 2.62 8.71 -1.84
C LEU A 104 2.73 10.14 -2.37
N GLU A 105 3.23 11.08 -1.60
CA GLU A 105 3.53 12.43 -2.10
C GLU A 105 4.54 12.39 -3.26
N ARG A 106 5.58 11.58 -3.12
CA ARG A 106 6.62 11.41 -4.14
C ARG A 106 6.13 10.64 -5.37
N LEU A 107 5.24 9.69 -5.17
CA LEU A 107 4.63 8.91 -6.24
C LEU A 107 3.64 9.75 -7.04
N ALA A 108 2.72 10.43 -6.37
CA ALA A 108 1.55 11.04 -6.98
C ALA A 108 1.76 12.49 -7.45
N PHE A 109 2.60 13.29 -6.79
CA PHE A 109 2.81 14.68 -7.20
C PHE A 109 3.26 14.84 -8.67
N PRO A 110 4.14 13.98 -9.22
CA PRO A 110 4.49 14.04 -10.63
C PRO A 110 3.29 13.85 -11.59
N TRP A 111 2.26 13.12 -11.20
CA TRP A 111 1.09 12.82 -12.02
C TRP A 111 0.16 14.03 -12.23
N LEU A 112 0.16 14.98 -11.29
CA LEU A 112 -0.66 16.17 -11.39
C LEU A 112 -0.10 17.16 -12.42
N SER A 113 -0.90 17.55 -13.40
CA SER A 113 -0.62 18.64 -14.33
C SER A 113 -1.15 19.96 -13.77
N TYR A 114 -0.32 21.00 -13.74
CA TYR A 114 -0.77 22.36 -13.40
C TYR A 114 -1.34 23.15 -14.59
N ASN A 115 -1.30 22.58 -15.79
CA ASN A 115 -1.86 23.24 -16.97
C ASN A 115 -3.40 23.07 -17.04
N ASP A 116 -3.88 21.89 -16.64
CA ASP A 116 -5.28 21.48 -16.80
C ASP A 116 -5.81 20.68 -15.60
N TYR A 117 -5.01 20.53 -14.54
CA TYR A 117 -5.33 19.76 -13.34
C TYR A 117 -5.65 18.29 -13.61
N SER A 118 -5.23 17.77 -14.76
CA SER A 118 -5.28 16.32 -15.01
C SER A 118 -4.32 15.56 -14.09
N ILE A 119 -4.69 14.30 -13.78
CA ILE A 119 -3.87 13.40 -12.97
C ILE A 119 -3.65 12.14 -13.82
N THR A 120 -2.40 11.92 -14.26
CA THR A 120 -2.07 10.85 -15.20
C THR A 120 -0.74 10.20 -14.84
N ALA A 121 -0.77 8.93 -14.48
CA ALA A 121 0.44 8.11 -14.36
C ALA A 121 0.99 7.73 -15.75
N LEU A 122 2.23 7.27 -15.80
CA LEU A 122 2.84 6.80 -17.04
C LEU A 122 2.09 5.59 -17.64
N LYS A 123 1.58 4.72 -16.76
CA LYS A 123 0.84 3.51 -17.12
C LYS A 123 -0.27 3.28 -16.10
N ARG A 124 -1.45 2.91 -16.56
CA ARG A 124 -2.52 2.43 -15.69
C ARG A 124 -2.27 0.97 -15.31
N MET A 125 -2.59 0.61 -14.09
CA MET A 125 -2.40 -0.76 -13.58
C MET A 125 -3.40 -1.04 -12.45
N PRO A 126 -3.74 -2.31 -12.17
CA PRO A 126 -4.52 -2.67 -10.99
C PRO A 126 -3.79 -2.30 -9.71
N VAL A 127 -4.56 -1.79 -8.74
CA VAL A 127 -4.06 -1.38 -7.42
C VAL A 127 -4.84 -2.08 -6.32
N VAL A 128 -4.14 -2.51 -5.27
CA VAL A 128 -4.74 -2.99 -4.02
C VAL A 128 -4.23 -2.14 -2.85
N LEU A 129 -5.15 -1.66 -2.03
CA LEU A 129 -4.87 -0.96 -0.78
C LEU A 129 -5.15 -1.91 0.39
N VAL A 130 -4.15 -2.17 1.20
CA VAL A 130 -4.24 -3.00 2.40
C VAL A 130 -4.13 -2.11 3.62
N GLU A 131 -5.13 -2.16 4.49
CA GLU A 131 -5.14 -1.40 5.74
C GLU A 131 -5.38 -2.33 6.92
N THR A 132 -4.58 -2.18 7.97
CA THR A 132 -4.75 -2.91 9.22
C THR A 132 -4.94 -1.94 10.37
N GLN A 133 -5.93 -2.18 11.22
CA GLN A 133 -6.24 -1.25 12.31
C GLN A 133 -6.62 -1.95 13.61
N ASN A 134 -6.35 -1.25 14.72
CA ASN A 134 -6.77 -1.67 16.06
C ASN A 134 -8.28 -1.46 16.29
N GLY A 135 -8.89 -0.50 15.58
CA GLY A 135 -10.32 -0.20 15.68
C GLY A 135 -11.20 -1.31 15.12
N GLY A 136 -12.46 -1.35 15.59
CA GLY A 136 -13.47 -2.29 15.11
C GLY A 136 -14.02 -1.93 13.72
N VAL A 137 -14.85 -2.82 13.17
CA VAL A 137 -15.57 -2.61 11.92
C VAL A 137 -16.53 -1.41 12.07
N GLY A 138 -16.54 -0.52 11.10
CA GLY A 138 -17.43 0.65 11.07
C GLY A 138 -17.02 1.81 11.98
N GLY A 139 -15.83 1.76 12.59
CA GLY A 139 -15.26 2.92 13.29
C GLY A 139 -15.05 4.10 12.32
N SER A 140 -15.13 5.33 12.84
CA SER A 140 -15.04 6.57 12.05
C SER A 140 -13.73 6.76 11.27
N ASN A 141 -12.75 5.89 11.46
CA ASN A 141 -11.39 6.01 10.96
C ASN A 141 -10.97 4.82 10.07
N CYS A 142 -11.92 4.23 9.32
CA CYS A 142 -11.67 3.02 8.52
C CYS A 142 -11.12 3.29 7.10
N ASN A 143 -10.54 4.45 6.81
CA ASN A 143 -10.00 4.74 5.48
C ASN A 143 -8.77 5.64 5.56
N GLY A 144 -7.67 5.10 6.03
CA GLY A 144 -6.40 5.83 6.11
C GLY A 144 -5.87 6.32 4.76
N TYR A 145 -6.27 5.71 3.66
CA TYR A 145 -5.96 6.17 2.31
C TYR A 145 -6.92 7.23 1.78
N GLY A 146 -7.96 7.64 2.54
CA GLY A 146 -9.06 8.45 2.04
C GLY A 146 -8.68 9.73 1.30
N THR A 147 -7.62 10.40 1.74
CA THR A 147 -7.12 11.62 1.08
C THR A 147 -6.33 11.35 -0.21
N MET A 148 -5.74 10.17 -0.36
CA MET A 148 -4.91 9.80 -1.52
C MET A 148 -5.63 8.88 -2.53
N GLU A 149 -6.64 8.15 -2.08
CA GLU A 149 -7.40 7.20 -2.91
C GLU A 149 -7.96 7.85 -4.19
N PRO A 150 -8.59 9.05 -4.16
CA PRO A 150 -9.10 9.67 -5.38
C PRO A 150 -8.01 9.97 -6.41
N CYS A 151 -6.82 10.35 -5.96
CA CYS A 151 -5.67 10.57 -6.84
C CYS A 151 -5.18 9.26 -7.46
N ILE A 152 -5.05 8.21 -6.66
CA ILE A 152 -4.65 6.87 -7.09
C ILE A 152 -5.66 6.33 -8.11
N ALA A 153 -6.96 6.41 -7.81
CA ALA A 153 -8.04 5.94 -8.67
C ALA A 153 -8.03 6.64 -10.04
N LYS A 154 -7.80 7.95 -10.04
CA LYS A 154 -7.75 8.75 -11.26
C LYS A 154 -6.53 8.41 -12.13
N ALA A 155 -5.36 8.24 -11.51
CA ALA A 155 -4.10 7.97 -12.20
C ALA A 155 -3.97 6.52 -12.68
N LEU A 156 -4.27 5.55 -11.82
CA LEU A 156 -3.97 4.13 -12.05
C LEU A 156 -5.21 3.30 -12.36
N GLY A 157 -6.33 3.58 -11.71
CA GLY A 157 -7.58 2.82 -11.75
C GLY A 157 -8.16 2.65 -10.36
N GLN A 158 -9.45 2.33 -10.27
CA GLN A 158 -10.13 2.14 -8.99
C GLN A 158 -9.45 1.04 -8.18
N PRO A 159 -8.94 1.32 -6.97
CA PRO A 159 -8.27 0.31 -6.17
C PRO A 159 -9.25 -0.68 -5.53
N GLU A 160 -8.86 -1.94 -5.44
CA GLU A 160 -9.46 -2.90 -4.52
C GLU A 160 -8.98 -2.60 -3.10
N LYS A 161 -9.85 -2.72 -2.09
CA LYS A 161 -9.51 -2.42 -0.69
C LYS A 161 -9.65 -3.65 0.19
N LEU A 162 -8.63 -3.91 1.00
CA LEU A 162 -8.58 -4.97 1.98
C LEU A 162 -8.37 -4.38 3.37
N PHE A 163 -9.21 -4.76 4.31
CA PHE A 163 -9.13 -4.32 5.69
C PHE A 163 -8.97 -5.50 6.63
N ALA A 164 -8.07 -5.37 7.62
CA ALA A 164 -8.06 -6.22 8.80
C ALA A 164 -8.32 -5.33 10.03
N ASN A 165 -9.47 -5.55 10.65
CA ASN A 165 -9.93 -4.74 11.78
C ASN A 165 -9.63 -5.41 13.11
N ASN A 166 -9.71 -4.65 14.19
CA ASN A 166 -9.54 -5.12 15.56
C ASN A 166 -8.28 -5.97 15.77
N THR A 167 -7.21 -5.64 15.02
CA THR A 167 -5.97 -6.41 15.02
C THR A 167 -5.21 -6.27 16.33
N TYR A 168 -4.36 -7.25 16.66
CA TYR A 168 -3.43 -7.16 17.77
C TYR A 168 -2.46 -6.01 17.61
N GLN A 169 -2.16 -5.32 18.70
CA GLN A 169 -1.11 -4.30 18.75
C GLN A 169 0.22 -4.84 19.25
N VAL A 170 0.19 -5.82 20.12
CA VAL A 170 1.36 -6.46 20.73
C VAL A 170 1.13 -7.96 20.84
N LYS A 171 2.19 -8.73 21.05
CA LYS A 171 2.10 -10.19 21.25
C LYS A 171 1.73 -10.58 22.68
N ASN A 172 2.12 -9.78 23.66
CA ASN A 172 1.81 -9.96 25.08
C ASN A 172 1.37 -8.62 25.65
N TYR A 173 0.12 -8.53 26.05
CA TYR A 173 -0.50 -7.30 26.57
C TYR A 173 -0.06 -6.97 28.00
N ASP A 174 0.36 -7.95 28.79
CA ASP A 174 0.81 -7.73 30.18
C ASP A 174 2.05 -6.82 30.29
N ASN A 175 2.80 -6.71 29.21
CA ASN A 175 4.00 -5.89 29.16
C ASN A 175 3.74 -4.41 28.82
N PHE A 176 2.47 -4.03 28.61
CA PHE A 176 2.14 -2.70 28.09
C PHE A 176 0.92 -2.10 28.80
N GLU A 177 0.93 -0.81 28.98
CA GLU A 177 -0.24 -0.06 29.48
C GLU A 177 -1.29 0.09 28.38
N LEU A 178 -2.08 -0.96 28.15
CA LEU A 178 -3.12 -1.05 27.12
C LEU A 178 -4.51 -1.34 27.71
N GLY A 179 -4.77 -0.89 28.97
CA GLY A 179 -6.01 -1.18 29.71
C GLY A 179 -7.31 -0.70 29.05
N GLY A 180 -7.23 0.15 28.02
CA GLY A 180 -8.39 0.53 27.21
C GLY A 180 -8.85 -0.54 26.22
N PHE A 181 -8.11 -1.66 26.09
CA PHE A 181 -8.42 -2.76 25.19
C PHE A 181 -8.58 -4.07 25.97
N SER A 182 -9.62 -4.84 25.66
CA SER A 182 -9.74 -6.21 26.15
C SER A 182 -8.90 -7.15 25.28
N GLU A 183 -7.83 -7.71 25.83
CA GLU A 183 -7.02 -8.72 25.13
C GLU A 183 -7.88 -9.94 24.78
N GLU A 184 -8.73 -10.40 25.70
CA GLU A 184 -9.62 -11.54 25.46
C GLU A 184 -10.55 -11.29 24.26
N ALA A 185 -11.18 -10.11 24.19
CA ALA A 185 -12.04 -9.75 23.06
C ALA A 185 -11.25 -9.68 21.74
N LYS A 186 -10.02 -9.16 21.78
CA LYS A 186 -9.14 -9.15 20.57
C LYS A 186 -8.70 -10.53 20.17
N ARG A 187 -8.39 -11.40 21.12
CA ARG A 187 -8.02 -12.79 20.84
C ARG A 187 -9.16 -13.53 20.16
N LYS A 188 -10.37 -13.44 20.74
CA LYS A 188 -11.57 -14.06 20.17
C LYS A 188 -11.84 -13.56 18.76
N TYR A 189 -11.81 -12.23 18.55
CA TYR A 189 -12.00 -11.65 17.22
C TYR A 189 -10.95 -12.15 16.22
N ARG A 190 -9.68 -12.26 16.64
CA ARG A 190 -8.60 -12.76 15.80
C ARG A 190 -8.80 -14.24 15.42
N GLU A 191 -9.20 -15.08 16.38
CA GLU A 191 -9.49 -16.50 16.12
C GLU A 191 -10.63 -16.66 15.11
N GLU A 192 -11.62 -15.78 15.14
CA GLU A 192 -12.79 -15.81 14.25
C GLU A 192 -12.52 -15.23 12.85
N HIS A 193 -11.66 -14.23 12.71
CA HIS A 193 -11.57 -13.41 11.48
C HIS A 193 -10.20 -13.38 10.80
N TRP A 194 -9.10 -13.63 11.53
CA TRP A 194 -7.78 -13.41 10.97
C TRP A 194 -7.43 -14.29 9.78
N GLU A 195 -7.79 -15.55 9.81
CA GLU A 195 -7.55 -16.47 8.69
C GLU A 195 -8.39 -16.08 7.47
N GLU A 196 -9.61 -15.60 7.68
CA GLU A 196 -10.44 -15.07 6.60
C GLU A 196 -9.82 -13.82 5.97
N ASP A 197 -9.29 -12.89 6.77
CA ASP A 197 -8.61 -11.70 6.27
C ASP A 197 -7.34 -12.07 5.48
N LEU A 198 -6.58 -13.03 5.95
CA LEU A 198 -5.42 -13.56 5.23
C LEU A 198 -5.84 -14.24 3.91
N GLN A 199 -6.95 -14.99 3.91
CA GLN A 199 -7.47 -15.62 2.69
C GLN A 199 -7.96 -14.58 1.68
N LYS A 200 -8.63 -13.52 2.12
CA LYS A 200 -9.00 -12.38 1.25
C LYS A 200 -7.77 -11.74 0.59
N ALA A 201 -6.67 -11.60 1.34
CA ALA A 201 -5.42 -11.08 0.79
C ALA A 201 -4.81 -12.03 -0.25
N PHE A 202 -4.79 -13.33 0.02
CA PHE A 202 -4.34 -14.34 -0.93
C PHE A 202 -5.16 -14.31 -2.23
N ASP A 203 -6.49 -14.29 -2.12
CA ASP A 203 -7.39 -14.28 -3.26
C ASP A 203 -7.28 -12.98 -4.08
N ALA A 204 -7.06 -11.85 -3.43
CA ALA A 204 -6.80 -10.58 -4.12
C ALA A 204 -5.48 -10.64 -4.92
N GLY A 205 -4.44 -11.29 -4.37
CA GLY A 205 -3.20 -11.56 -5.09
C GLY A 205 -3.42 -12.37 -6.35
N LYS A 206 -4.19 -13.46 -6.26
CA LYS A 206 -4.59 -14.28 -7.42
C LYS A 206 -5.32 -13.45 -8.47
N ARG A 207 -6.37 -12.72 -8.06
CA ARG A 207 -7.17 -11.89 -8.98
C ARG A 207 -6.31 -10.85 -9.71
N MET A 208 -5.41 -10.17 -9.00
CA MET A 208 -4.51 -9.21 -9.63
C MET A 208 -3.60 -9.89 -10.66
N ALA A 209 -2.97 -11.00 -10.32
CA ALA A 209 -2.08 -11.72 -11.22
C ALA A 209 -2.81 -12.23 -12.47
N GLU A 210 -4.00 -12.82 -12.30
CA GLU A 210 -4.86 -13.26 -13.42
C GLU A 210 -5.24 -12.10 -14.35
N THR A 211 -5.59 -10.93 -13.76
CA THR A 211 -5.93 -9.73 -14.53
C THR A 211 -4.74 -9.25 -15.37
N ILE A 212 -3.55 -9.23 -14.77
CA ILE A 212 -2.31 -8.80 -15.41
C ILE A 212 -1.92 -9.73 -16.57
N ILE A 213 -2.08 -11.05 -16.39
CA ILE A 213 -1.78 -12.03 -17.44
C ILE A 213 -2.76 -11.90 -18.63
N LYS A 214 -4.04 -11.67 -18.34
CA LYS A 214 -5.09 -11.49 -19.38
C LYS A 214 -4.94 -10.18 -20.16
N SER A 215 -4.28 -9.17 -19.59
CA SER A 215 -4.06 -7.86 -20.21
C SER A 215 -2.87 -7.87 -21.19
N ARG A 216 -2.84 -8.86 -22.09
CA ARG A 216 -1.85 -8.97 -23.19
C ARG A 216 -2.14 -8.03 -24.33
#